data_1803b82c25d7ed84c76b9c3c8cc4cfe2
#
_entry.id   1803b82c25d7ed84c76b9c3c8cc4cfe2
#
_cell.length_a   1.000
_cell.length_b   1.000
_cell.length_c   1.000
_cell.angle_alpha   90.00
_cell.angle_beta   90.00
_cell.angle_gamma   90.00
#
_symmetry.space_group_name_H-M   'P 1'
#
loop_
_entity.id
_entity.type
_entity.pdbx_description
1 polymer ?
#
loop_
_entity_poly.entity_id
_entity_poly.type
_entity_poly.pdbx_seq_one_letter_code
_entity_poly.pdbx_strand_id
1 'polypeptide(L)'
;AHRLSRRQYGMRFDSSQRFDLANRLRERTKAMILLSATPHQGKPDKFQSLLMLLNPDRKEDIETLALNPEILSEMMIRNNKSDVTDVEGNFIFRGKTTTALKVDSNDLIKDFDKSLQSYLRQGYSAAASLGQPGNAIGFVMTVYRKLAASSAQAIHNALLKRKHRLIDEYNESITDKESYGEDERYSGETEEKTETQRKEFFDGEIELLEELISESHSVLTDDQKLNVFISEVIPKILRKNPKEKVLIFTEYRSTQDYLQKALNDKYGANCSSLINGSMRHQDRRTAIQEFEGEGQFLISTEAGGE
;
A
#
# COMPACT_ATOMS: atom_id res chain seq x y z
N ALA A 1 -9.53 -11.27 -8.24
CA ALA A 1 -10.92 -11.14 -7.70
C ALA A 1 -10.98 -10.50 -6.31
N HIS A 2 -9.88 -10.47 -5.54
CA HIS A 2 -9.85 -9.97 -4.15
C HIS A 2 -10.32 -8.50 -3.97
N ARG A 3 -10.32 -7.70 -5.05
CA ARG A 3 -10.85 -6.30 -5.06
C ARG A 3 -12.35 -6.22 -5.28
N LEU A 4 -13.04 -7.33 -5.57
CA LEU A 4 -14.49 -7.41 -5.61
C LEU A 4 -14.97 -7.53 -4.16
N SER A 5 -15.45 -6.44 -3.57
CA SER A 5 -15.86 -6.47 -2.18
C SER A 5 -17.32 -6.10 -2.01
N ARG A 6 -18.02 -6.93 -1.24
CA ARG A 6 -19.31 -6.66 -0.67
C ARG A 6 -19.22 -6.95 0.81
N ARG A 7 -19.60 -6.00 1.63
CA ARG A 7 -19.58 -6.11 3.10
C ARG A 7 -20.97 -6.09 3.66
N GLN A 8 -21.17 -6.82 4.73
CA GLN A 8 -22.40 -6.78 5.47
C GLN A 8 -22.21 -5.97 6.76
N TYR A 9 -23.08 -4.97 6.95
CA TYR A 9 -23.18 -4.17 8.18
C TYR A 9 -24.58 -4.35 8.76
N GLY A 10 -24.75 -5.29 9.70
CA GLY A 10 -26.05 -5.68 10.19
C GLY A 10 -26.94 -6.20 9.05
N MET A 11 -28.06 -5.52 8.77
CA MET A 11 -28.98 -5.87 7.69
C MET A 11 -28.68 -5.17 6.35
N ARG A 12 -27.67 -4.30 6.29
CA ARG A 12 -27.29 -3.57 5.08
C ARG A 12 -26.05 -4.18 4.43
N PHE A 13 -26.07 -4.19 3.11
CA PHE A 13 -24.91 -4.56 2.29
C PHE A 13 -24.34 -3.31 1.65
N ASP A 14 -23.00 -3.16 1.77
CA ASP A 14 -22.23 -2.15 1.07
C ASP A 14 -21.35 -2.87 0.05
N SER A 15 -21.54 -2.55 -1.25
CA SER A 15 -20.84 -3.19 -2.35
C SER A 15 -19.99 -2.18 -3.11
N SER A 16 -18.81 -2.61 -3.53
CA SER A 16 -17.99 -1.79 -4.42
C SER A 16 -18.56 -1.78 -5.83
N GLN A 17 -18.39 -0.67 -6.56
CA GLN A 17 -18.80 -0.57 -7.97
C GLN A 17 -18.25 -1.73 -8.83
N ARG A 18 -17.06 -2.24 -8.50
CA ARG A 18 -16.46 -3.41 -9.16
C ARG A 18 -17.24 -4.68 -8.89
N PHE A 19 -17.75 -4.87 -7.68
CA PHE A 19 -18.60 -6.00 -7.34
C PHE A 19 -19.92 -5.92 -8.09
N ASP A 20 -20.54 -4.75 -8.13
CA ASP A 20 -21.82 -4.54 -8.84
C ASP A 20 -21.68 -4.80 -10.34
N LEU A 21 -20.56 -4.37 -10.95
CA LEU A 21 -20.25 -4.69 -12.34
C LEU A 21 -20.09 -6.20 -12.54
N ALA A 22 -19.34 -6.86 -11.65
CA ALA A 22 -19.14 -8.31 -11.73
C ALA A 22 -20.46 -9.08 -11.58
N ASN A 23 -21.36 -8.63 -10.71
CA ASN A 23 -22.69 -9.22 -10.55
C ASN A 23 -23.55 -9.09 -11.82
N ARG A 24 -23.55 -7.91 -12.46
CA ARG A 24 -24.25 -7.69 -13.76
C ARG A 24 -23.65 -8.54 -14.87
N LEU A 25 -22.33 -8.72 -14.88
CA LEU A 25 -21.68 -9.62 -15.86
C LEU A 25 -22.06 -11.07 -15.61
N ARG A 26 -22.15 -11.49 -14.34
CA ARG A 26 -22.54 -12.85 -13.97
C ARG A 26 -23.93 -13.23 -14.53
N GLU A 27 -24.89 -12.33 -14.47
CA GLU A 27 -26.25 -12.54 -15.00
C GLU A 27 -26.28 -12.79 -16.52
N ARG A 28 -25.26 -12.32 -17.25
CA ARG A 28 -25.16 -12.38 -18.71
C ARG A 28 -24.16 -13.43 -19.21
N THR A 29 -23.47 -14.13 -18.33
CA THR A 29 -22.45 -15.11 -18.68
C THR A 29 -22.86 -16.53 -18.27
N LYS A 30 -22.56 -17.51 -19.12
CA LYS A 30 -22.83 -18.94 -18.81
C LYS A 30 -21.87 -19.46 -17.73
N ALA A 31 -20.65 -19.00 -17.71
CA ALA A 31 -19.61 -19.40 -16.76
C ALA A 31 -18.76 -18.22 -16.35
N MET A 32 -18.28 -18.23 -15.10
CA MET A 32 -17.38 -17.22 -14.54
C MET A 32 -16.26 -17.90 -13.76
N ILE A 33 -15.04 -17.46 -13.99
CA ILE A 33 -13.86 -17.91 -13.23
C ILE A 33 -13.28 -16.68 -12.50
N LEU A 34 -13.08 -16.81 -11.19
CA LEU A 34 -12.46 -15.79 -10.36
C LEU A 34 -11.05 -16.24 -9.97
N LEU A 35 -10.03 -15.49 -10.42
CA LEU A 35 -8.63 -15.74 -10.04
C LEU A 35 -8.25 -14.82 -8.86
N SER A 36 -7.68 -15.41 -7.82
CA SER A 36 -7.19 -14.66 -6.65
C SER A 36 -6.14 -15.49 -5.91
N ALA A 37 -5.04 -14.85 -5.50
CA ALA A 37 -4.07 -15.46 -4.60
C ALA A 37 -4.58 -15.52 -3.14
N THR A 38 -5.48 -14.62 -2.76
CA THR A 38 -6.01 -14.47 -1.40
C THR A 38 -7.53 -14.34 -1.41
N PRO A 39 -8.28 -15.40 -1.69
CA PRO A 39 -9.74 -15.32 -1.77
C PRO A 39 -10.39 -14.96 -0.43
N HIS A 40 -9.83 -15.46 0.68
CA HIS A 40 -10.28 -15.17 2.04
C HIS A 40 -9.32 -14.15 2.70
N GLN A 41 -9.77 -12.90 2.82
CA GLN A 41 -8.98 -11.80 3.41
C GLN A 41 -9.26 -11.61 4.92
N GLY A 42 -9.52 -12.70 5.66
CA GLY A 42 -9.88 -12.62 7.07
C GLY A 42 -11.29 -12.10 7.37
N LYS A 43 -12.12 -11.91 6.34
CA LYS A 43 -13.52 -11.44 6.45
C LYS A 43 -14.46 -12.43 5.78
N PRO A 44 -15.20 -13.23 6.56
CA PRO A 44 -16.10 -14.25 6.04
C PRO A 44 -17.15 -13.72 5.06
N ASP A 45 -17.76 -12.58 5.36
CA ASP A 45 -18.77 -11.92 4.54
C ASP A 45 -18.28 -11.59 3.11
N LYS A 46 -17.05 -11.11 2.99
CA LYS A 46 -16.45 -10.85 1.68
C LYS A 46 -16.20 -12.14 0.90
N PHE A 47 -15.70 -13.16 1.58
CA PHE A 47 -15.44 -14.45 0.95
C PHE A 47 -16.72 -15.12 0.49
N GLN A 48 -17.74 -15.17 1.34
CA GLN A 48 -19.05 -15.68 0.98
C GLN A 48 -19.65 -14.92 -0.22
N SER A 49 -19.51 -13.60 -0.25
CA SER A 49 -19.98 -12.79 -1.40
C SER A 49 -19.28 -13.15 -2.72
N LEU A 50 -17.99 -13.49 -2.69
CA LEU A 50 -17.30 -13.98 -3.90
C LEU A 50 -17.80 -15.35 -4.33
N LEU A 51 -18.09 -16.25 -3.39
CA LEU A 51 -18.65 -17.56 -3.70
C LEU A 51 -20.09 -17.47 -4.24
N MET A 52 -20.91 -16.58 -3.67
CA MET A 52 -22.27 -16.30 -4.16
C MET A 52 -22.26 -15.71 -5.57
N LEU A 53 -21.23 -14.92 -5.91
CA LEU A 53 -21.05 -14.42 -7.27
C LEU A 53 -20.75 -15.54 -8.27
N LEU A 54 -20.04 -16.59 -7.85
CA LEU A 54 -19.77 -17.77 -8.69
C LEU A 54 -21.00 -18.67 -8.84
N ASN A 55 -21.70 -18.95 -7.75
CA ASN A 55 -22.87 -19.82 -7.73
C ASN A 55 -23.98 -19.26 -6.83
N PRO A 56 -24.84 -18.37 -7.38
CA PRO A 56 -25.94 -17.76 -6.63
C PRO A 56 -26.96 -18.77 -6.09
N ASP A 57 -27.12 -19.90 -6.76
CA ASP A 57 -28.13 -20.94 -6.42
C ASP A 57 -27.77 -21.70 -5.13
N ARG A 58 -26.50 -21.64 -4.70
CA ARG A 58 -26.02 -22.28 -3.48
C ARG A 58 -25.88 -21.32 -2.30
N LYS A 59 -26.71 -20.29 -2.24
CA LYS A 59 -26.62 -19.26 -1.21
C LYS A 59 -26.71 -19.84 0.21
N GLU A 60 -27.64 -20.73 0.48
CA GLU A 60 -27.82 -21.33 1.81
C GLU A 60 -26.60 -22.15 2.25
N ASP A 61 -26.03 -22.92 1.34
CA ASP A 61 -24.80 -23.68 1.57
C ASP A 61 -23.62 -22.75 1.89
N ILE A 62 -23.50 -21.63 1.16
CA ILE A 62 -22.42 -20.65 1.35
C ILE A 62 -22.58 -19.90 2.67
N GLU A 63 -23.79 -19.57 3.09
CA GLU A 63 -24.06 -18.93 4.38
C GLU A 63 -23.68 -19.84 5.55
N THR A 64 -23.83 -21.16 5.39
CA THR A 64 -23.49 -22.18 6.40
C THR A 64 -22.08 -22.77 6.23
N LEU A 65 -21.23 -22.15 5.43
CA LEU A 65 -19.88 -22.65 5.09
C LEU A 65 -19.01 -22.97 6.32
N ALA A 66 -19.19 -22.26 7.43
CA ALA A 66 -18.46 -22.52 8.68
C ALA A 66 -18.82 -23.89 9.29
N LEU A 67 -20.01 -24.40 9.02
CA LEU A 67 -20.52 -25.70 9.48
C LEU A 67 -20.21 -26.81 8.48
N ASN A 68 -20.08 -26.48 7.20
CA ASN A 68 -19.92 -27.43 6.11
C ASN A 68 -18.83 -26.99 5.10
N PRO A 69 -17.53 -27.04 5.51
CA PRO A 69 -16.42 -26.52 4.70
C PRO A 69 -16.16 -27.37 3.44
N GLU A 70 -16.69 -28.59 3.33
CA GLU A 70 -16.47 -29.50 2.19
C GLU A 70 -16.99 -28.92 0.89
N ILE A 71 -18.01 -28.07 0.96
CA ILE A 71 -18.59 -27.35 -0.19
C ILE A 71 -17.53 -26.54 -0.97
N LEU A 72 -16.47 -26.08 -0.29
CA LEU A 72 -15.38 -25.33 -0.93
C LEU A 72 -14.65 -26.13 -1.99
N SER A 73 -14.51 -27.44 -1.83
CA SER A 73 -13.83 -28.32 -2.79
C SER A 73 -14.55 -28.37 -4.13
N GLU A 74 -15.85 -28.14 -4.15
CA GLU A 74 -16.68 -28.12 -5.37
C GLU A 74 -16.65 -26.75 -6.08
N MET A 75 -16.34 -25.70 -5.34
CA MET A 75 -16.42 -24.32 -5.84
C MET A 75 -15.05 -23.68 -6.08
N MET A 76 -13.98 -24.21 -5.49
CA MET A 76 -12.67 -23.60 -5.51
C MET A 76 -11.54 -24.61 -5.61
N ILE A 77 -10.60 -24.34 -6.51
CA ILE A 77 -9.32 -25.04 -6.56
C ILE A 77 -8.29 -24.13 -5.87
N ARG A 78 -7.61 -24.64 -4.86
CA ARG A 78 -6.58 -23.92 -4.13
C ARG A 78 -5.27 -24.70 -4.10
N ASN A 79 -4.25 -24.14 -4.72
CA ASN A 79 -2.90 -24.66 -4.65
C ASN A 79 -2.10 -23.87 -3.62
N ASN A 80 -1.59 -24.52 -2.58
CA ASN A 80 -0.68 -23.91 -1.63
C ASN A 80 0.78 -24.20 -2.06
N LYS A 81 1.68 -23.24 -1.82
CA LYS A 81 3.11 -23.47 -2.10
C LYS A 81 3.69 -24.67 -1.32
N SER A 82 3.12 -24.97 -0.16
CA SER A 82 3.51 -26.14 0.65
C SER A 82 3.17 -27.49 0.01
N ASP A 83 2.24 -27.51 -0.93
CA ASP A 83 1.67 -28.73 -1.48
C ASP A 83 2.15 -28.98 -2.93
N VAL A 84 2.90 -28.00 -3.49
CA VAL A 84 3.39 -28.08 -4.89
C VAL A 84 4.70 -28.85 -4.95
N THR A 85 4.70 -29.94 -5.71
CA THR A 85 5.86 -30.76 -5.99
C THR A 85 6.22 -30.72 -7.47
N ASP A 86 7.48 -31.06 -7.79
CA ASP A 86 7.91 -31.36 -9.14
C ASP A 86 7.36 -32.72 -9.62
N VAL A 87 7.70 -33.12 -10.84
CA VAL A 87 7.29 -34.40 -11.43
C VAL A 87 7.90 -35.61 -10.69
N GLU A 88 8.93 -35.41 -9.90
CA GLU A 88 9.63 -36.42 -9.11
C GLU A 88 9.09 -36.51 -7.67
N GLY A 89 8.15 -35.63 -7.30
CA GLY A 89 7.54 -35.58 -5.98
C GLY A 89 8.30 -34.73 -4.94
N ASN A 90 9.33 -34.01 -5.34
CA ASN A 90 10.06 -33.11 -4.42
C ASN A 90 9.33 -31.79 -4.27
N PHE A 91 9.27 -31.25 -3.06
CA PHE A 91 8.67 -29.91 -2.84
C PHE A 91 9.48 -28.84 -3.56
N ILE A 92 8.81 -28.09 -4.44
CA ILE A 92 9.42 -26.98 -5.21
C ILE A 92 9.76 -25.81 -4.28
N PHE A 93 8.92 -25.53 -3.29
CA PHE A 93 9.08 -24.41 -2.36
C PHE A 93 9.62 -24.89 -1.02
N ARG A 94 10.78 -24.35 -0.63
CA ARG A 94 11.44 -24.63 0.67
C ARG A 94 10.77 -23.84 1.77
N GLY A 95 9.64 -23.83 2.14
CA GLY A 95 9.03 -23.08 3.24
C GLY A 95 9.46 -21.59 3.34
N LYS A 96 9.06 -20.93 4.40
CA LYS A 96 9.42 -19.52 4.67
C LYS A 96 9.78 -19.33 6.14
N THR A 97 10.73 -18.45 6.40
CA THR A 97 11.01 -17.93 7.75
C THR A 97 10.64 -16.45 7.77
N THR A 98 9.80 -16.04 8.71
CA THR A 98 9.43 -14.65 8.91
C THR A 98 10.12 -14.13 10.16
N THR A 99 10.84 -13.01 10.03
CA THR A 99 11.51 -12.35 11.14
C THR A 99 11.02 -10.91 11.24
N ALA A 100 10.53 -10.53 12.40
CA ALA A 100 10.22 -9.13 12.71
C ALA A 100 11.48 -8.48 13.29
N LEU A 101 11.82 -7.31 12.76
CA LEU A 101 12.92 -6.51 13.27
C LEU A 101 12.35 -5.31 14.03
N LYS A 102 12.81 -5.13 15.24
CA LYS A 102 12.55 -3.91 16.02
C LYS A 102 13.64 -2.89 15.71
N VAL A 103 13.21 -1.66 15.47
CA VAL A 103 14.10 -0.50 15.37
C VAL A 103 13.79 0.41 16.56
N ASP A 104 14.80 0.72 17.35
CA ASP A 104 14.64 1.65 18.47
C ASP A 104 14.55 3.08 17.94
N SER A 105 13.58 3.82 18.45
CA SER A 105 13.37 5.21 18.08
C SER A 105 14.26 6.11 18.94
N ASN A 106 15.06 6.97 18.29
CA ASN A 106 15.77 8.05 18.97
C ASN A 106 14.81 9.17 19.40
N ASP A 107 15.32 10.17 20.10
CA ASP A 107 14.48 11.24 20.64
C ASP A 107 13.91 12.14 19.51
N LEU A 108 14.65 12.34 18.42
CA LEU A 108 14.17 13.07 17.24
C LEU A 108 12.90 12.42 16.64
N ILE A 109 12.92 11.10 16.49
CA ILE A 109 11.76 10.35 15.97
C ILE A 109 10.58 10.45 16.95
N LYS A 110 10.84 10.33 18.26
CA LYS A 110 9.78 10.40 19.28
C LYS A 110 9.13 11.77 19.35
N ASP A 111 9.93 12.83 19.26
CA ASP A 111 9.42 14.20 19.31
C ASP A 111 8.63 14.52 18.04
N PHE A 112 9.15 14.19 16.87
CA PHE A 112 8.40 14.30 15.62
C PHE A 112 7.09 13.50 15.65
N ASP A 113 7.10 12.26 16.18
CA ASP A 113 5.87 11.46 16.28
C ASP A 113 4.83 12.12 17.18
N LYS A 114 5.22 12.73 18.31
CA LYS A 114 4.32 13.49 19.17
C LYS A 114 3.70 14.70 18.46
N SER A 115 4.54 15.50 17.77
CA SER A 115 4.09 16.66 17.01
C SER A 115 3.15 16.25 15.88
N LEU A 116 3.51 15.20 15.13
CA LEU A 116 2.65 14.66 14.08
C LEU A 116 1.31 14.12 14.62
N GLN A 117 1.33 13.42 15.76
CA GLN A 117 0.08 12.95 16.38
C GLN A 117 -0.80 14.12 16.83
N SER A 118 -0.21 15.23 17.30
CA SER A 118 -0.97 16.43 17.64
C SER A 118 -1.64 17.03 16.41
N TYR A 119 -0.89 17.20 15.33
CA TYR A 119 -1.43 17.66 14.04
C TYR A 119 -2.56 16.75 13.53
N LEU A 120 -2.36 15.43 13.53
CA LEU A 120 -3.38 14.48 13.11
C LEU A 120 -4.66 14.56 13.94
N ARG A 121 -4.57 14.74 15.27
CA ARG A 121 -5.73 14.91 16.15
C ARG A 121 -6.51 16.17 15.82
N GLN A 122 -5.84 17.29 15.57
CA GLN A 122 -6.48 18.54 15.15
C GLN A 122 -7.20 18.35 13.82
N GLY A 123 -6.55 17.73 12.83
CA GLY A 123 -7.16 17.41 11.55
C GLY A 123 -8.39 16.48 11.67
N TYR A 124 -8.33 15.44 12.50
CA TYR A 124 -9.50 14.59 12.76
C TYR A 124 -10.64 15.33 13.49
N SER A 125 -10.30 16.24 14.41
CA SER A 125 -11.32 17.06 15.10
C SER A 125 -12.00 18.01 14.14
N ALA A 126 -11.25 18.66 13.25
CA ALA A 126 -11.80 19.49 12.18
C ALA A 126 -12.68 18.67 11.23
N ALA A 127 -12.23 17.48 10.84
CA ALA A 127 -13.02 16.56 10.03
C ALA A 127 -14.38 16.22 10.67
N ALA A 128 -14.38 15.93 11.96
CA ALA A 128 -15.60 15.58 12.70
C ALA A 128 -16.59 16.73 12.78
N SER A 129 -16.12 17.99 12.88
CA SER A 129 -16.97 19.18 12.96
C SER A 129 -17.66 19.54 11.63
N LEU A 130 -17.07 19.16 10.48
CA LEU A 130 -17.53 19.52 9.16
C LEU A 130 -18.52 18.50 8.54
N GLY A 131 -18.72 17.33 9.15
CA GLY A 131 -19.61 16.30 8.61
C GLY A 131 -19.09 15.67 7.32
N GLN A 132 -19.93 15.59 6.27
CA GLN A 132 -19.53 14.98 4.98
C GLN A 132 -18.29 15.60 4.33
N PRO A 133 -18.14 16.94 4.24
CA PRO A 133 -16.90 17.54 3.73
C PRO A 133 -15.65 17.16 4.55
N GLY A 134 -15.80 16.90 5.85
CA GLY A 134 -14.72 16.47 6.71
C GLY A 134 -14.13 15.10 6.37
N ASN A 135 -14.86 14.24 5.67
CA ASN A 135 -14.35 12.91 5.27
C ASN A 135 -13.04 13.02 4.46
N ALA A 136 -12.88 14.06 3.66
CA ALA A 136 -11.66 14.29 2.89
C ALA A 136 -10.47 14.59 3.82
N ILE A 137 -10.68 15.43 4.84
CA ILE A 137 -9.64 15.75 5.82
C ILE A 137 -9.25 14.49 6.61
N GLY A 138 -10.22 13.75 7.12
CA GLY A 138 -9.98 12.49 7.83
C GLY A 138 -9.21 11.47 6.99
N PHE A 139 -9.48 11.43 5.68
CA PHE A 139 -8.74 10.60 4.75
C PHE A 139 -7.27 11.05 4.65
N VAL A 140 -7.00 12.35 4.47
CA VAL A 140 -5.64 12.91 4.42
C VAL A 140 -4.88 12.59 5.70
N MET A 141 -5.49 12.76 6.87
CA MET A 141 -4.88 12.39 8.15
C MET A 141 -4.50 10.90 8.22
N THR A 142 -5.35 10.04 7.69
CA THR A 142 -5.08 8.59 7.62
C THR A 142 -3.89 8.29 6.70
N VAL A 143 -3.81 8.98 5.54
CA VAL A 143 -2.69 8.85 4.60
C VAL A 143 -1.39 9.33 5.25
N TYR A 144 -1.38 10.46 5.92
CA TYR A 144 -0.17 10.99 6.60
C TYR A 144 0.35 10.03 7.66
N ARG A 145 -0.55 9.44 8.46
CA ARG A 145 -0.17 8.40 9.42
C ARG A 145 0.50 7.19 8.75
N LYS A 146 0.00 6.76 7.61
CA LYS A 146 0.58 5.65 6.84
C LYS A 146 1.92 6.02 6.21
N LEU A 147 2.04 7.24 5.68
CA LEU A 147 3.30 7.73 5.11
C LEU A 147 4.40 7.80 6.17
N ALA A 148 4.10 8.32 7.36
CA ALA A 148 5.03 8.35 8.49
C ALA A 148 5.48 6.93 8.91
N ALA A 149 4.55 5.98 8.92
CA ALA A 149 4.87 4.58 9.20
C ALA A 149 5.72 3.94 8.10
N SER A 150 5.64 4.42 6.86
CA SER A 150 6.42 3.91 5.74
C SER A 150 7.87 4.42 5.79
N SER A 151 8.10 5.72 5.70
CA SER A 151 9.43 6.34 5.80
C SER A 151 9.37 7.81 6.19
N ALA A 152 10.46 8.32 6.79
CA ALA A 152 10.62 9.74 7.08
C ALA A 152 10.53 10.60 5.81
N GLN A 153 11.10 10.13 4.70
CA GLN A 153 11.05 10.83 3.41
C GLN A 153 9.61 10.95 2.86
N ALA A 154 8.80 9.92 3.02
CA ALA A 154 7.43 9.92 2.50
C ALA A 154 6.56 10.96 3.22
N ILE A 155 6.63 11.01 4.55
CA ILE A 155 5.86 12.01 5.31
C ILE A 155 6.41 13.41 5.11
N HIS A 156 7.73 13.59 5.09
CA HIS A 156 8.35 14.89 4.81
C HIS A 156 7.88 15.49 3.49
N ASN A 157 7.93 14.71 2.41
CA ASN A 157 7.46 15.13 1.09
C ASN A 157 5.97 15.50 1.10
N ALA A 158 5.14 14.75 1.83
CA ALA A 158 3.70 15.01 1.93
C ALA A 158 3.40 16.33 2.67
N LEU A 159 4.12 16.61 3.77
CA LEU A 159 3.99 17.84 4.52
C LEU A 159 4.44 19.06 3.69
N LEU A 160 5.56 18.95 2.96
CA LEU A 160 6.01 19.97 2.03
C LEU A 160 4.97 20.27 0.94
N LYS A 161 4.43 19.25 0.31
CA LYS A 161 3.38 19.39 -0.71
C LYS A 161 2.12 20.03 -0.14
N ARG A 162 1.74 19.69 1.08
CA ARG A 162 0.59 20.31 1.75
C ARG A 162 0.83 21.80 1.98
N LYS A 163 2.00 22.16 2.53
CA LYS A 163 2.38 23.56 2.75
C LYS A 163 2.37 24.34 1.43
N HIS A 164 2.97 23.82 0.36
CA HIS A 164 2.99 24.49 -0.95
C HIS A 164 1.57 24.75 -1.46
N ARG A 165 0.65 23.78 -1.35
CA ARG A 165 -0.74 23.98 -1.78
C ARG A 165 -1.48 25.05 -1.01
N LEU A 166 -1.16 25.27 0.26
CA LEU A 166 -1.75 26.32 1.07
C LEU A 166 -1.19 27.71 0.73
N ILE A 167 0.11 27.79 0.38
CA ILE A 167 0.81 29.04 0.08
C ILE A 167 0.62 29.47 -1.39
N ASP A 168 0.58 28.50 -2.33
CA ASP A 168 0.47 28.75 -3.79
C ASP A 168 -0.93 29.19 -4.24
N GLU A 169 -1.80 29.60 -3.34
CA GLU A 169 -3.04 30.31 -3.70
C GLU A 169 -2.81 31.57 -4.57
N TYR A 170 -1.55 31.96 -4.80
CA TYR A 170 -1.16 33.17 -5.52
C TYR A 170 -0.66 32.96 -6.97
N ASN A 171 -0.40 31.73 -7.41
CA ASN A 171 0.09 31.46 -8.77
C ASN A 171 -0.70 30.36 -9.47
N GLU A 172 -1.83 30.74 -10.07
CA GLU A 172 -2.60 29.91 -11.00
C GLU A 172 -1.87 29.72 -12.33
N SER A 173 -0.75 29.05 -12.35
CA SER A 173 -0.24 28.50 -13.61
C SER A 173 1.02 27.65 -13.40
N ILE A 174 0.89 26.45 -12.90
CA ILE A 174 1.79 25.35 -13.29
C ILE A 174 1.04 24.05 -13.03
N THR A 175 0.80 23.35 -14.10
CA THR A 175 0.24 22.00 -14.17
C THR A 175 1.26 20.99 -13.65
N ASP A 176 1.24 20.70 -12.38
CA ASP A 176 1.92 19.52 -11.83
C ASP A 176 0.99 18.30 -11.88
N LYS A 177 0.78 17.80 -13.10
CA LYS A 177 0.08 16.51 -13.31
C LYS A 177 0.95 15.28 -13.12
N GLU A 178 2.20 15.40 -12.74
CA GLU A 178 3.17 14.30 -12.88
C GLU A 178 3.52 13.52 -11.60
N SER A 179 3.01 13.87 -10.42
CA SER A 179 3.57 13.28 -9.17
C SER A 179 2.63 12.41 -8.34
N TYR A 180 1.40 12.18 -8.76
CA TYR A 180 0.39 11.49 -7.93
C TYR A 180 0.06 10.04 -8.35
N GLY A 181 0.80 9.43 -9.24
CA GLY A 181 0.41 8.27 -10.05
C GLY A 181 0.04 6.97 -9.32
N GLU A 182 0.45 6.71 -8.08
CA GLU A 182 0.06 5.48 -7.36
C GLU A 182 -0.56 5.73 -5.99
N ASP A 183 -0.15 6.77 -5.30
CA ASP A 183 -0.83 7.22 -4.08
C ASP A 183 -2.27 7.68 -4.41
N GLU A 184 -2.55 7.97 -5.68
CA GLU A 184 -3.87 8.35 -6.23
C GLU A 184 -4.83 7.19 -6.49
N ARG A 185 -4.42 5.94 -6.41
CA ARG A 185 -5.39 4.84 -6.50
C ARG A 185 -6.40 4.83 -5.34
N TYR A 186 -6.09 5.55 -4.27
CA TYR A 186 -7.06 5.89 -3.23
C TYR A 186 -7.89 7.13 -3.59
N SER A 187 -7.58 7.83 -4.68
CA SER A 187 -8.14 9.14 -5.07
C SER A 187 -9.23 9.11 -6.15
N GLY A 188 -9.75 7.94 -6.52
CA GLY A 188 -10.93 7.86 -7.42
C GLY A 188 -12.19 8.58 -6.90
N GLU A 189 -12.10 9.19 -5.73
CA GLU A 189 -13.08 10.06 -5.11
C GLU A 189 -12.57 11.51 -4.96
N THR A 190 -11.44 11.87 -5.56
CA THR A 190 -10.65 13.08 -5.20
C THR A 190 -11.02 14.32 -6.02
N GLU A 191 -11.72 14.20 -7.13
CA GLU A 191 -12.10 15.38 -7.93
C GLU A 191 -13.06 16.33 -7.20
N GLU A 192 -13.94 15.82 -6.34
CA GLU A 192 -14.80 16.64 -5.46
C GLU A 192 -14.05 17.23 -4.24
N LYS A 193 -12.85 16.72 -3.94
CA LYS A 193 -12.08 17.03 -2.73
C LYS A 193 -11.06 18.15 -2.92
N THR A 194 -10.82 18.61 -4.14
CA THR A 194 -9.75 19.57 -4.49
C THR A 194 -9.96 20.95 -3.86
N GLU A 195 -11.20 21.40 -3.72
CA GLU A 195 -11.48 22.70 -3.08
C GLU A 195 -11.22 22.70 -1.57
N THR A 196 -11.53 21.59 -0.87
CA THR A 196 -11.30 21.48 0.57
C THR A 196 -9.80 21.35 0.89
N GLN A 197 -9.00 20.89 -0.05
CA GLN A 197 -7.55 20.76 0.13
C GLN A 197 -6.77 22.08 -0.06
N ARG A 198 -7.39 23.12 -0.61
CA ARG A 198 -6.77 24.44 -0.82
C ARG A 198 -6.86 25.34 0.40
N LYS A 199 -7.72 25.04 1.36
CA LYS A 199 -7.88 25.79 2.61
C LYS A 199 -7.23 25.04 3.77
N GLU A 200 -6.83 25.78 4.79
CA GLU A 200 -6.42 25.19 6.05
C GLU A 200 -7.52 24.28 6.59
N PHE A 201 -7.13 23.13 7.11
CA PHE A 201 -8.06 22.20 7.74
C PHE A 201 -8.53 22.71 9.11
N PHE A 202 -7.68 23.51 9.75
CA PHE A 202 -7.92 24.17 11.04
C PHE A 202 -7.01 25.39 11.14
N ASP A 203 -7.39 26.36 11.98
CA ASP A 203 -6.63 27.59 12.18
C ASP A 203 -5.21 27.28 12.71
N GLY A 204 -4.19 27.88 12.08
CA GLY A 204 -2.78 27.68 12.43
C GLY A 204 -2.16 26.38 11.86
N GLU A 205 -2.77 25.81 10.82
CA GLU A 205 -2.22 24.62 10.16
C GLU A 205 -0.86 24.90 9.52
N ILE A 206 -0.67 26.09 8.94
CA ILE A 206 0.58 26.46 8.24
C ILE A 206 1.75 26.47 9.21
N GLU A 207 1.60 27.07 10.37
CA GLU A 207 2.64 27.14 11.40
C GLU A 207 3.05 25.75 11.89
N LEU A 208 2.07 24.90 12.15
CA LEU A 208 2.32 23.51 12.55
C LEU A 208 2.99 22.69 11.44
N LEU A 209 2.65 22.94 10.17
CA LEU A 209 3.33 22.30 9.03
C LEU A 209 4.79 22.73 8.94
N GLU A 210 5.12 24.00 9.22
CA GLU A 210 6.50 24.49 9.24
C GLU A 210 7.33 23.80 10.30
N GLU A 211 6.80 23.68 11.50
CA GLU A 211 7.44 22.94 12.60
C GLU A 211 7.65 21.47 12.22
N LEU A 212 6.61 20.79 11.74
CA LEU A 212 6.68 19.39 11.34
C LEU A 212 7.66 19.14 10.18
N ILE A 213 7.75 20.07 9.21
CA ILE A 213 8.70 19.97 8.11
C ILE A 213 10.13 20.09 8.64
N SER A 214 10.39 21.01 9.58
CA SER A 214 11.70 21.15 10.21
C SER A 214 12.08 19.90 11.02
N GLU A 215 11.17 19.38 11.83
CA GLU A 215 11.39 18.19 12.63
C GLU A 215 11.60 16.94 11.74
N SER A 216 10.76 16.75 10.70
CA SER A 216 10.91 15.63 9.76
C SER A 216 12.21 15.71 8.97
N HIS A 217 12.70 16.91 8.65
CA HIS A 217 14.02 17.09 8.05
C HIS A 217 15.14 16.64 9.00
N SER A 218 15.02 16.95 10.28
CA SER A 218 15.97 16.49 11.30
C SER A 218 15.97 14.96 11.43
N VAL A 219 14.79 14.33 11.38
CA VAL A 219 14.68 12.87 11.37
C VAL A 219 15.37 12.27 10.14
N LEU A 220 15.28 12.91 8.97
CA LEU A 220 15.93 12.43 7.73
C LEU A 220 17.47 12.43 7.83
N THR A 221 18.06 13.32 8.62
CA THR A 221 19.52 13.34 8.84
C THR A 221 20.01 12.16 9.67
N ASP A 222 19.14 11.56 10.49
CA ASP A 222 19.44 10.39 11.31
C ASP A 222 18.25 9.41 11.31
N ASP A 223 17.88 8.94 10.12
CA ASP A 223 16.79 7.97 9.94
C ASP A 223 17.24 6.57 10.43
N GLN A 224 16.90 6.25 11.68
CA GLN A 224 17.23 4.98 12.31
C GLN A 224 16.68 3.78 11.54
N LYS A 225 15.49 3.90 10.97
CA LYS A 225 14.87 2.80 10.20
C LYS A 225 15.67 2.50 8.94
N LEU A 226 16.07 3.54 8.19
CA LEU A 226 16.92 3.38 7.02
C LEU A 226 18.31 2.89 7.43
N ASN A 227 18.89 3.46 8.48
CA ASN A 227 20.22 3.10 8.98
C ASN A 227 20.29 1.61 9.35
N VAL A 228 19.35 1.09 10.13
CA VAL A 228 19.27 -0.34 10.48
C VAL A 228 19.04 -1.19 9.24
N PHE A 229 18.16 -0.76 8.34
CA PHE A 229 17.92 -1.50 7.10
C PHE A 229 19.20 -1.66 6.26
N ILE A 230 19.90 -0.57 6.03
CA ILE A 230 21.09 -0.52 5.17
C ILE A 230 22.34 -1.13 5.88
N SER A 231 22.51 -0.94 7.19
CA SER A 231 23.71 -1.33 7.90
C SER A 231 23.65 -2.70 8.60
N GLU A 232 22.44 -3.20 8.85
CA GLU A 232 22.26 -4.48 9.56
C GLU A 232 21.50 -5.51 8.74
N VAL A 233 20.31 -5.13 8.19
CA VAL A 233 19.43 -6.10 7.51
C VAL A 233 20.05 -6.59 6.21
N ILE A 234 20.42 -5.69 5.32
CA ILE A 234 21.01 -6.06 4.02
C ILE A 234 22.34 -6.80 4.22
N PRO A 235 23.28 -6.32 5.04
CA PRO A 235 24.53 -7.07 5.26
C PRO A 235 24.31 -8.45 5.88
N LYS A 236 23.30 -8.62 6.74
CA LYS A 236 22.97 -9.93 7.33
C LYS A 236 22.48 -10.93 6.26
N ILE A 237 21.71 -10.46 5.29
CA ILE A 237 21.26 -11.27 4.15
C ILE A 237 22.46 -11.63 3.28
N LEU A 238 23.24 -10.64 2.85
CA LEU A 238 24.35 -10.80 1.92
C LEU A 238 25.56 -11.57 2.52
N ARG A 239 25.68 -11.60 3.86
CA ARG A 239 26.73 -12.40 4.53
C ARG A 239 26.58 -13.90 4.27
N LYS A 240 25.35 -14.38 4.10
CA LYS A 240 25.09 -15.81 3.78
C LYS A 240 25.39 -16.12 2.32
N ASN A 241 25.03 -15.23 1.43
CA ASN A 241 25.29 -15.33 0.00
C ASN A 241 25.45 -13.91 -0.58
N PRO A 242 26.69 -13.49 -0.94
CA PRO A 242 26.94 -12.16 -1.51
C PRO A 242 26.18 -11.86 -2.80
N LYS A 243 25.73 -12.88 -3.52
CA LYS A 243 24.94 -12.77 -4.75
C LYS A 243 23.42 -12.96 -4.52
N GLU A 244 22.98 -12.94 -3.27
CA GLU A 244 21.55 -13.08 -2.95
C GLU A 244 20.74 -11.97 -3.58
N LYS A 245 19.63 -12.32 -4.23
CA LYS A 245 18.67 -11.38 -4.80
C LYS A 245 17.68 -10.97 -3.72
N VAL A 246 17.48 -9.67 -3.53
CA VAL A 246 16.64 -9.12 -2.48
C VAL A 246 15.45 -8.40 -3.09
N LEU A 247 14.24 -8.92 -2.79
CA LEU A 247 12.97 -8.26 -3.12
C LEU A 247 12.52 -7.41 -1.94
N ILE A 248 12.24 -6.13 -2.22
CA ILE A 248 11.79 -5.15 -1.22
C ILE A 248 10.41 -4.66 -1.63
N PHE A 249 9.45 -4.73 -0.71
CA PHE A 249 8.10 -4.23 -0.95
C PHE A 249 7.82 -3.01 -0.09
N THR A 250 7.25 -1.98 -0.71
CA THR A 250 6.76 -0.78 -0.04
C THR A 250 5.41 -0.36 -0.63
N GLU A 251 4.59 0.36 0.12
CA GLU A 251 3.31 0.87 -0.38
C GLU A 251 3.50 2.16 -1.20
N TYR A 252 4.53 2.97 -0.88
CA TYR A 252 4.68 4.34 -1.39
C TYR A 252 5.89 4.53 -2.28
N ARG A 253 5.70 5.25 -3.40
CA ARG A 253 6.76 5.57 -4.36
C ARG A 253 7.87 6.43 -3.74
N SER A 254 7.50 7.41 -2.92
CA SER A 254 8.50 8.22 -2.22
C SER A 254 9.42 7.39 -1.31
N THR A 255 8.90 6.32 -0.70
CA THR A 255 9.72 5.35 0.03
C THR A 255 10.54 4.49 -0.92
N GLN A 256 9.99 4.10 -2.08
CA GLN A 256 10.68 3.34 -3.10
C GLN A 256 11.92 4.09 -3.62
N ASP A 257 11.75 5.35 -4.00
CA ASP A 257 12.83 6.22 -4.50
C ASP A 257 13.89 6.47 -3.42
N TYR A 258 13.45 6.66 -2.17
CA TYR A 258 14.33 6.85 -1.01
C TYR A 258 15.22 5.63 -0.76
N LEU A 259 14.64 4.44 -0.78
CA LEU A 259 15.36 3.18 -0.65
C LEU A 259 16.31 2.94 -1.81
N GLN A 260 15.88 3.22 -3.05
CA GLN A 260 16.73 3.08 -4.23
C GLN A 260 17.98 3.94 -4.12
N LYS A 261 17.81 5.20 -3.76
CA LYS A 261 18.95 6.11 -3.58
C LYS A 261 19.93 5.56 -2.54
N ALA A 262 19.44 5.18 -1.36
CA ALA A 262 20.28 4.67 -0.29
C ALA A 262 21.02 3.37 -0.65
N LEU A 263 20.37 2.47 -1.39
CA LEU A 263 20.99 1.24 -1.86
C LEU A 263 22.06 1.52 -2.93
N ASN A 264 21.76 2.38 -3.89
CA ASN A 264 22.70 2.75 -4.95
C ASN A 264 23.91 3.49 -4.38
N ASP A 265 23.73 4.36 -3.41
CA ASP A 265 24.83 5.06 -2.74
C ASP A 265 25.77 4.10 -2.00
N LYS A 266 25.24 3.00 -1.45
CA LYS A 266 26.04 2.05 -0.66
C LYS A 266 26.60 0.89 -1.47
N TYR A 267 25.82 0.34 -2.39
CA TYR A 267 26.16 -0.90 -3.11
C TYR A 267 26.53 -0.69 -4.57
N GLY A 268 26.49 0.55 -5.04
CA GLY A 268 26.89 0.96 -6.39
C GLY A 268 25.71 1.32 -7.28
N ALA A 269 25.98 2.21 -8.24
CA ALA A 269 24.98 2.63 -9.21
C ALA A 269 24.40 1.42 -9.96
N ASN A 270 23.10 1.45 -10.21
CA ASN A 270 22.36 0.41 -10.91
C ASN A 270 22.28 -0.96 -10.19
N CYS A 271 22.62 -1.05 -8.89
CA CYS A 271 22.42 -2.27 -8.13
C CYS A 271 20.94 -2.58 -7.86
N SER A 272 20.04 -1.60 -8.06
CA SER A 272 18.61 -1.71 -7.76
C SER A 272 17.73 -1.29 -8.94
N SER A 273 16.68 -2.06 -9.20
CA SER A 273 15.62 -1.77 -10.15
C SER A 273 14.29 -1.54 -9.45
N LEU A 274 13.40 -0.77 -10.06
CA LEU A 274 12.10 -0.41 -9.51
C LEU A 274 10.96 -1.04 -10.31
N ILE A 275 9.86 -1.40 -9.62
CA ILE A 275 8.57 -1.73 -10.24
C ILE A 275 7.46 -0.98 -9.52
N ASN A 276 6.68 -0.20 -10.28
CA ASN A 276 5.52 0.51 -9.76
C ASN A 276 4.37 0.57 -10.77
N GLY A 277 3.21 1.08 -10.34
CA GLY A 277 1.98 1.04 -11.13
C GLY A 277 1.96 1.97 -12.34
N SER A 278 2.78 3.03 -12.37
CA SER A 278 2.86 3.95 -13.51
C SER A 278 3.71 3.42 -14.65
N MET A 279 4.53 2.39 -14.41
CA MET A 279 5.40 1.83 -15.41
C MET A 279 4.62 1.04 -16.48
N ARG A 280 5.03 1.19 -17.73
CA ARG A 280 4.52 0.38 -18.83
C ARG A 280 4.94 -1.08 -18.66
N HIS A 281 4.19 -1.98 -19.22
CA HIS A 281 4.50 -3.42 -19.13
C HIS A 281 5.92 -3.76 -19.63
N GLN A 282 6.39 -3.06 -20.65
CA GLN A 282 7.74 -3.28 -21.18
C GLN A 282 8.84 -2.84 -20.20
N ASP A 283 8.66 -1.68 -19.55
CA ASP A 283 9.61 -1.16 -18.57
C ASP A 283 9.70 -2.08 -17.34
N ARG A 284 8.57 -2.66 -16.90
CA ARG A 284 8.55 -3.67 -15.84
C ARG A 284 9.33 -4.93 -16.23
N ARG A 285 9.19 -5.40 -17.48
CA ARG A 285 9.96 -6.53 -17.97
C ARG A 285 11.47 -6.25 -17.96
N THR A 286 11.86 -5.06 -18.40
CA THR A 286 13.27 -4.63 -18.38
C THR A 286 13.80 -4.63 -16.95
N ALA A 287 13.06 -4.04 -15.98
CA ALA A 287 13.46 -4.03 -14.58
C ALA A 287 13.60 -5.45 -13.98
N ILE A 288 12.74 -6.39 -14.39
CA ILE A 288 12.85 -7.80 -13.97
C ILE A 288 14.10 -8.44 -14.58
N GLN A 289 14.37 -8.22 -15.86
CA GLN A 289 15.56 -8.76 -16.53
C GLN A 289 16.86 -8.22 -15.93
N GLU A 290 16.91 -6.93 -15.63
CA GLU A 290 18.04 -6.32 -14.91
C GLU A 290 18.24 -6.96 -13.53
N PHE A 291 17.16 -7.15 -12.77
CA PHE A 291 17.22 -7.80 -11.48
C PHE A 291 17.64 -9.26 -11.59
N GLU A 292 17.14 -10.02 -12.56
CA GLU A 292 17.55 -11.40 -12.81
C GLU A 292 19.01 -11.51 -13.27
N GLY A 293 19.49 -10.50 -13.98
CA GLY A 293 20.89 -10.40 -14.44
C GLY A 293 21.83 -9.91 -13.34
N GLU A 294 22.37 -8.72 -13.48
CA GLU A 294 23.39 -8.14 -12.59
C GLU A 294 22.80 -7.41 -11.37
N GLY A 295 21.56 -6.93 -11.45
CA GLY A 295 20.89 -6.25 -10.36
C GLY A 295 20.77 -7.11 -9.10
N GLN A 296 20.91 -6.53 -7.93
CA GLN A 296 20.84 -7.24 -6.66
C GLN A 296 19.55 -6.99 -5.89
N PHE A 297 18.97 -5.80 -6.08
CA PHE A 297 17.78 -5.37 -5.37
C PHE A 297 16.64 -5.06 -6.36
N LEU A 298 15.43 -5.51 -6.05
CA LEU A 298 14.23 -5.08 -6.75
C LEU A 298 13.27 -4.49 -5.72
N ILE A 299 12.95 -3.21 -5.89
CA ILE A 299 12.03 -2.50 -5.00
C ILE A 299 10.70 -2.36 -5.73
N SER A 300 9.65 -2.90 -5.16
CA SER A 300 8.33 -2.93 -5.77
C SER A 300 7.26 -2.30 -4.89
N THR A 301 6.32 -1.61 -5.54
CA THR A 301 5.04 -1.27 -4.92
C THR A 301 4.05 -2.43 -5.13
N GLU A 302 2.75 -2.25 -4.77
CA GLU A 302 1.71 -3.28 -4.99
C GLU A 302 1.68 -3.83 -6.42
N ALA A 303 2.07 -3.01 -7.41
CA ALA A 303 2.04 -3.38 -8.81
C ALA A 303 3.00 -4.52 -9.21
N GLY A 304 3.99 -4.83 -8.37
CA GLY A 304 4.89 -5.96 -8.60
C GLY A 304 4.40 -7.28 -7.98
N GLY A 305 3.31 -7.23 -7.22
CA GLY A 305 2.65 -8.40 -6.66
C GLY A 305 1.47 -8.93 -7.50
N GLU A 306 1.12 -8.22 -8.57
CA GLU A 306 0.11 -8.57 -9.56
C GLU A 306 0.80 -8.98 -10.86
#